data_c929528fa330f1bc6a95dbe19aa5becc
#
_entry.id   c929528fa330f1bc6a95dbe19aa5becc
#
_cell.length_a   1.000
_cell.length_b   1.000
_cell.length_c   1.000
_cell.angle_alpha   90.00
_cell.angle_beta   90.00
_cell.angle_gamma   90.00
#
_symmetry.space_group_name_H-M   'P 1'
#
loop_
_entity.id
_entity.type
_entity.pdbx_description
1 polymer ?
#
loop_
_entity_poly.entity_id
_entity_poly.type
_entity_poly.pdbx_seq_one_letter_code
_entity_poly.pdbx_strand_id
1 'polypeptide(L)'
;MGTLDAKKMAGYCLMLGPIIALVAYFIQPGGVLGIGGTPDPTDSAEVIKVISSNSTLGIITSLLVPIGLITLISGLMYFVQSMQGGNGYALARTGLPFAFVSVIGWTITTGFSLSIATGVSESPVMAQAFFGINIPATALFGVGGILIALGASTREELNSTLSLGAALAATVVFIT
;
A
#
# COMPACT_ATOMS: atom_id res chain seq x y z
N MET A 1 -29.25 -14.47 7.35
CA MET A 1 -27.98 -13.77 7.10
C MET A 1 -27.42 -14.31 5.79
N GLY A 2 -27.38 -13.47 4.74
CA GLY A 2 -26.78 -13.89 3.45
C GLY A 2 -25.29 -14.17 3.62
N THR A 3 -24.87 -15.36 3.24
CA THR A 3 -23.45 -15.73 3.20
C THR A 3 -22.75 -14.81 2.22
N LEU A 4 -21.79 -14.00 2.70
CA LEU A 4 -20.91 -13.22 1.83
C LEU A 4 -20.11 -14.22 0.98
N ASP A 5 -20.38 -14.23 -0.32
CA ASP A 5 -19.61 -15.03 -1.28
C ASP A 5 -18.17 -14.50 -1.33
N ALA A 6 -17.19 -15.40 -1.45
CA ALA A 6 -15.77 -15.07 -1.52
C ALA A 6 -15.45 -14.05 -2.62
N LYS A 7 -16.16 -14.10 -3.76
CA LYS A 7 -16.01 -13.12 -4.85
C LYS A 7 -16.46 -11.71 -4.44
N LYS A 8 -17.57 -11.59 -3.71
CA LYS A 8 -18.05 -10.30 -3.21
C LYS A 8 -17.09 -9.74 -2.17
N MET A 9 -16.58 -10.60 -1.26
CA MET A 9 -15.59 -10.19 -0.27
C MET A 9 -14.31 -9.69 -0.95
N ALA A 10 -13.79 -10.40 -1.95
CA ALA A 10 -12.65 -9.94 -2.73
C ALA A 10 -12.89 -8.56 -3.35
N GLY A 11 -14.06 -8.35 -3.97
CA GLY A 11 -14.44 -7.08 -4.56
C GLY A 11 -14.45 -5.94 -3.54
N TYR A 12 -15.05 -6.16 -2.36
CA TYR A 12 -15.04 -5.15 -1.29
C TYR A 12 -13.63 -4.84 -0.79
N CYS A 13 -12.80 -5.85 -0.58
CA CYS A 13 -11.43 -5.66 -0.12
C CYS A 13 -10.58 -4.91 -1.16
N LEU A 14 -10.73 -5.24 -2.45
CA LEU A 14 -10.02 -4.57 -3.54
C LEU A 14 -10.47 -3.12 -3.76
N MET A 15 -11.69 -2.77 -3.38
CA MET A 15 -12.22 -1.41 -3.49
C MET A 15 -11.94 -0.59 -2.24
N LEU A 16 -12.29 -1.10 -1.06
CA LEU A 16 -12.19 -0.34 0.20
C LEU A 16 -10.74 -0.24 0.69
N GLY A 17 -9.93 -1.28 0.49
CA GLY A 17 -8.53 -1.30 0.92
C GLY A 17 -7.73 -0.13 0.36
N PRO A 18 -7.65 0.04 -0.96
CA PRO A 18 -6.97 1.17 -1.58
C PRO A 18 -7.56 2.53 -1.19
N ILE A 19 -8.89 2.64 -1.11
CA ILE A 19 -9.53 3.91 -0.73
C ILE A 19 -9.08 4.33 0.67
N ILE A 20 -9.15 3.42 1.65
CA ILE A 20 -8.73 3.71 3.02
C ILE A 20 -7.24 4.08 3.07
N ALA A 21 -6.38 3.27 2.43
CA ALA A 21 -4.95 3.50 2.44
C ALA A 21 -4.57 4.82 1.77
N LEU A 22 -5.12 5.10 0.57
CA LEU A 22 -4.80 6.32 -0.18
C LEU A 22 -5.33 7.57 0.50
N VAL A 23 -6.56 7.56 0.99
CA VAL A 23 -7.12 8.71 1.71
C VAL A 23 -6.26 9.01 2.93
N ALA A 24 -5.92 8.00 3.73
CA ALA A 24 -5.07 8.17 4.90
C ALA A 24 -3.66 8.67 4.51
N TYR A 25 -3.07 8.14 3.44
CA TYR A 25 -1.76 8.56 2.92
C TYR A 25 -1.77 10.02 2.45
N PHE A 26 -2.82 10.46 1.76
CA PHE A 26 -2.90 11.84 1.26
C PHE A 26 -3.07 12.87 2.37
N ILE A 27 -3.84 12.55 3.41
CA ILE A 27 -4.11 13.47 4.52
C ILE A 27 -3.10 13.37 5.66
N GLN A 28 -2.16 12.41 5.64
CA GLN A 28 -1.16 12.28 6.71
C GLN A 28 -0.31 13.55 6.84
N PRO A 29 0.20 13.89 8.03
CA PRO A 29 1.07 15.05 8.22
C PRO A 29 2.31 14.97 7.33
N GLY A 30 2.57 16.02 6.56
CA GLY A 30 3.67 16.04 5.59
C GLY A 30 3.43 15.19 4.33
N GLY A 31 2.22 14.66 4.16
CA GLY A 31 1.83 13.89 2.97
C GLY A 31 1.52 14.77 1.76
N VAL A 32 0.92 14.13 0.74
CA VAL A 32 0.68 14.75 -0.59
C VAL A 32 -0.12 16.05 -0.53
N LEU A 33 -1.08 16.16 0.40
CA LEU A 33 -1.89 17.37 0.56
C LEU A 33 -1.20 18.46 1.41
N GLY A 34 0.02 18.23 1.89
CA GLY A 34 0.78 19.20 2.66
C GLY A 34 0.15 19.59 4.00
N ILE A 35 -0.72 18.76 4.57
CA ILE A 35 -1.35 19.03 5.86
C ILE A 35 -0.28 19.04 6.96
N GLY A 36 -0.21 20.15 7.69
CA GLY A 36 0.80 20.36 8.72
C GLY A 36 2.16 20.86 8.19
N GLY A 37 2.33 20.94 6.87
CA GLY A 37 3.53 21.39 6.20
C GLY A 37 4.04 20.41 5.15
N THR A 38 5.01 20.84 4.36
CA THR A 38 5.69 20.02 3.33
C THR A 38 7.18 19.92 3.71
N PRO A 39 7.54 19.00 4.64
CA PRO A 39 8.92 18.90 5.10
C PRO A 39 9.83 18.40 3.98
N ASP A 40 11.08 18.86 3.98
CA ASP A 40 12.11 18.25 3.16
C ASP A 40 12.35 16.80 3.64
N PRO A 41 12.16 15.78 2.76
CA PRO A 41 12.39 14.39 3.14
C PRO A 41 13.82 14.10 3.62
N THR A 42 14.78 14.92 3.25
CA THR A 42 16.18 14.79 3.67
C THR A 42 16.47 15.43 5.03
N ASP A 43 15.58 16.31 5.51
CA ASP A 43 15.67 16.92 6.84
C ASP A 43 14.79 16.17 7.87
N SER A 44 15.42 15.23 8.56
CA SER A 44 14.75 14.42 9.58
C SER A 44 14.13 15.26 10.72
N ALA A 45 14.72 16.42 11.06
CA ALA A 45 14.20 17.26 12.12
C ALA A 45 12.91 17.96 11.70
N GLU A 46 12.83 18.39 10.44
CA GLU A 46 11.62 18.97 9.87
C GLU A 46 10.49 17.95 9.77
N VAL A 47 10.79 16.73 9.30
CA VAL A 47 9.83 15.60 9.22
C VAL A 47 9.25 15.30 10.62
N ILE A 48 10.11 15.14 11.63
CA ILE A 48 9.69 14.89 13.02
C ILE A 48 8.80 16.02 13.54
N LYS A 49 9.19 17.27 13.31
CA LYS A 49 8.43 18.45 13.74
C LYS A 49 7.03 18.48 13.12
N VAL A 50 6.90 18.20 11.83
CA VAL A 50 5.60 18.17 11.14
C VAL A 50 4.70 17.08 11.69
N ILE A 51 5.22 15.88 11.92
CA ILE A 51 4.45 14.75 12.46
C ILE A 51 4.05 15.01 13.91
N SER A 52 4.97 15.45 14.78
CA SER A 52 4.71 15.68 16.19
C SER A 52 3.76 16.85 16.46
N SER A 53 3.83 17.92 15.67
CA SER A 53 2.90 19.04 15.77
C SER A 53 1.47 18.70 15.28
N ASN A 54 1.29 17.61 14.55
CA ASN A 54 0.01 17.11 14.07
C ASN A 54 -0.30 15.71 14.62
N SER A 55 0.02 15.46 15.88
CA SER A 55 0.03 14.12 16.50
C SER A 55 -1.28 13.34 16.31
N THR A 56 -2.43 13.96 16.55
CA THR A 56 -3.73 13.30 16.41
C THR A 56 -3.94 12.77 14.98
N LEU A 57 -3.66 13.58 13.97
CA LEU A 57 -3.78 13.17 12.57
C LEU A 57 -2.73 12.10 12.24
N GLY A 58 -1.50 12.27 12.72
CA GLY A 58 -0.43 11.30 12.57
C GLY A 58 -0.79 9.92 13.13
N ILE A 59 -1.39 9.86 14.32
CA ILE A 59 -1.85 8.62 14.94
C ILE A 59 -2.94 7.96 14.09
N ILE A 60 -3.97 8.72 13.71
CA ILE A 60 -5.11 8.19 12.94
C ILE A 60 -4.63 7.63 11.59
N THR A 61 -3.83 8.38 10.86
CA THR A 61 -3.35 7.97 9.53
C THR A 61 -2.39 6.78 9.62
N SER A 62 -1.50 6.75 10.63
CA SER A 62 -0.59 5.62 10.86
C SER A 62 -1.31 4.31 11.19
N LEU A 63 -2.53 4.36 11.71
CA LEU A 63 -3.36 3.18 11.94
C LEU A 63 -4.21 2.81 10.71
N LEU A 64 -4.74 3.80 10.00
CA LEU A 64 -5.61 3.55 8.85
C LEU A 64 -4.85 3.02 7.63
N VAL A 65 -3.63 3.50 7.38
CA VAL A 65 -2.83 3.01 6.24
C VAL A 65 -2.63 1.50 6.29
N PRO A 66 -2.09 0.88 7.36
CA PRO A 66 -1.93 -0.57 7.40
C PRO A 66 -3.25 -1.33 7.34
N ILE A 67 -4.33 -0.81 7.92
CA ILE A 67 -5.66 -1.44 7.81
C ILE A 67 -6.09 -1.49 6.34
N GLY A 68 -5.97 -0.39 5.61
CA GLY A 68 -6.28 -0.34 4.18
C GLY A 68 -5.41 -1.28 3.35
N LEU A 69 -4.11 -1.31 3.62
CA LEU A 69 -3.14 -2.17 2.92
C LEU A 69 -3.37 -3.66 3.19
N ILE A 70 -3.65 -4.05 4.43
CA ILE A 70 -3.97 -5.44 4.78
C ILE A 70 -5.29 -5.86 4.13
N THR A 71 -6.27 -4.96 4.08
CA THR A 71 -7.52 -5.19 3.38
C THR A 71 -7.29 -5.39 1.88
N LEU A 72 -6.47 -4.56 1.25
CA LEU A 72 -6.08 -4.70 -0.16
C LEU A 72 -5.41 -6.04 -0.43
N ILE A 73 -4.39 -6.42 0.36
CA ILE A 73 -3.68 -7.69 0.14
C ILE A 73 -4.60 -8.90 0.31
N SER A 74 -5.53 -8.84 1.26
CA SER A 74 -6.56 -9.86 1.43
C SER A 74 -7.42 -10.00 0.16
N GLY A 75 -7.84 -8.88 -0.42
CA GLY A 75 -8.55 -8.85 -1.70
C GLY A 75 -7.74 -9.45 -2.86
N LEU A 76 -6.46 -9.09 -2.96
CA LEU A 76 -5.56 -9.64 -3.98
C LEU A 76 -5.36 -11.15 -3.82
N MET A 77 -5.24 -11.65 -2.59
CA MET A 77 -5.14 -13.10 -2.33
C MET A 77 -6.39 -13.84 -2.81
N TYR A 78 -7.59 -13.36 -2.47
CA TYR A 78 -8.85 -13.94 -2.97
C TYR A 78 -8.95 -13.85 -4.49
N PHE A 79 -8.57 -12.72 -5.07
CA PHE A 79 -8.59 -12.51 -6.52
C PHE A 79 -7.68 -13.51 -7.23
N VAL A 80 -6.42 -13.62 -6.82
CA VAL A 80 -5.47 -14.56 -7.42
C VAL A 80 -5.92 -16.01 -7.21
N GLN A 81 -6.47 -16.34 -6.04
CA GLN A 81 -6.99 -17.69 -5.78
C GLN A 81 -8.18 -18.02 -6.72
N SER A 82 -9.01 -17.05 -7.06
CA SER A 82 -10.10 -17.26 -8.03
C SER A 82 -9.63 -17.60 -9.44
N MET A 83 -8.36 -17.32 -9.76
CA MET A 83 -7.73 -17.65 -11.03
C MET A 83 -7.19 -19.09 -11.08
N GLN A 84 -7.26 -19.86 -9.99
CA GLN A 84 -6.69 -21.20 -9.90
C GLN A 84 -7.23 -22.12 -11.03
N GLY A 85 -6.30 -22.86 -11.61
CA GLY A 85 -6.62 -23.82 -12.70
C GLY A 85 -6.75 -23.19 -14.08
N GLY A 86 -6.62 -21.85 -14.21
CA GLY A 86 -6.68 -21.17 -15.50
C GLY A 86 -5.39 -20.48 -15.91
N ASN A 87 -5.39 -19.89 -17.11
CA ASN A 87 -4.26 -19.16 -17.65
C ASN A 87 -3.86 -17.99 -16.72
N GLY A 88 -2.56 -17.71 -16.65
CA GLY A 88 -2.02 -16.59 -15.88
C GLY A 88 -1.98 -16.79 -14.35
N TYR A 89 -2.58 -17.86 -13.80
CA TYR A 89 -2.58 -18.12 -12.36
C TYR A 89 -1.17 -18.19 -11.77
N ALA A 90 -0.27 -18.93 -12.43
CA ALA A 90 1.10 -19.07 -11.93
C ALA A 90 1.82 -17.71 -11.83
N LEU A 91 1.63 -16.85 -12.85
CA LEU A 91 2.23 -15.52 -12.89
C LEU A 91 1.64 -14.61 -11.78
N ALA A 92 0.31 -14.56 -11.67
CA ALA A 92 -0.37 -13.77 -10.64
C ALA A 92 -0.01 -14.26 -9.22
N ARG A 93 0.08 -15.57 -9.01
CA ARG A 93 0.50 -16.17 -7.74
C ARG A 93 1.93 -15.78 -7.36
N THR A 94 2.85 -15.70 -8.35
CA THR A 94 4.22 -15.26 -8.12
C THR A 94 4.27 -13.79 -7.70
N GLY A 95 3.34 -12.94 -8.12
CA GLY A 95 3.28 -11.54 -7.71
C GLY A 95 2.84 -11.32 -6.26
N LEU A 96 2.07 -12.25 -5.66
CA LEU A 96 1.57 -12.10 -4.29
C LEU A 96 2.66 -11.92 -3.22
N PRO A 97 3.74 -12.72 -3.17
CA PRO A 97 4.81 -12.53 -2.19
C PRO A 97 5.44 -11.14 -2.25
N PHE A 98 5.64 -10.58 -3.45
CA PHE A 98 6.18 -9.24 -3.61
C PHE A 98 5.24 -8.18 -3.02
N ALA A 99 3.94 -8.25 -3.36
CA ALA A 99 2.93 -7.36 -2.80
C ALA A 99 2.82 -7.52 -1.27
N PHE A 100 2.92 -8.73 -0.74
CA PHE A 100 2.84 -9.01 0.69
C PHE A 100 4.02 -8.42 1.46
N VAL A 101 5.26 -8.64 0.98
CA VAL A 101 6.48 -8.08 1.59
C VAL A 101 6.45 -6.56 1.56
N SER A 102 5.96 -5.97 0.49
CA SER A 102 5.76 -4.53 0.37
C SER A 102 4.81 -3.98 1.44
N VAL A 103 3.66 -4.63 1.64
CA VAL A 103 2.69 -4.22 2.67
C VAL A 103 3.29 -4.33 4.07
N ILE A 104 4.11 -5.34 4.35
CA ILE A 104 4.86 -5.44 5.61
C ILE A 104 5.81 -4.24 5.75
N GLY A 105 6.58 -3.91 4.71
CA GLY A 105 7.47 -2.75 4.71
C GLY A 105 6.73 -1.45 5.04
N TRP A 106 5.65 -1.16 4.35
CA TRP A 106 4.83 0.02 4.61
C TRP A 106 4.18 0.01 6.00
N THR A 107 3.78 -1.16 6.51
CA THR A 107 3.26 -1.27 7.88
C THR A 107 4.33 -0.93 8.92
N ILE A 108 5.58 -1.32 8.69
CA ILE A 108 6.70 -0.95 9.55
C ILE A 108 6.94 0.57 9.50
N THR A 109 6.90 1.17 8.30
CA THR A 109 7.11 2.62 8.18
C THR A 109 6.02 3.42 8.88
N THR A 110 4.75 2.99 8.82
CA THR A 110 3.67 3.64 9.59
C THR A 110 3.87 3.48 11.11
N GLY A 111 4.51 2.41 11.56
CA GLY A 111 4.90 2.23 12.96
C GLY A 111 5.93 3.28 13.42
N PHE A 112 6.87 3.67 12.56
CA PHE A 112 7.79 4.77 12.86
C PHE A 112 7.06 6.12 12.94
N SER A 113 6.16 6.40 12.00
CA SER A 113 5.33 7.60 12.04
C SER A 113 4.46 7.66 13.30
N LEU A 114 3.87 6.54 13.71
CA LEU A 114 3.10 6.42 14.93
C LEU A 114 3.97 6.71 16.19
N SER A 115 5.19 6.19 16.22
CA SER A 115 6.13 6.41 17.33
C SER A 115 6.50 7.88 17.48
N ILE A 116 6.70 8.59 16.37
CA ILE A 116 6.95 10.03 16.36
C ILE A 116 5.69 10.81 16.80
N ALA A 117 4.53 10.46 16.22
CA ALA A 117 3.27 11.15 16.51
C ALA A 117 2.83 11.01 17.98
N THR A 118 3.18 9.90 18.63
CA THR A 118 2.90 9.65 20.06
C THR A 118 3.97 10.20 21.01
N GLY A 119 5.07 10.76 20.48
CA GLY A 119 6.19 11.27 21.31
C GLY A 119 7.02 10.15 21.95
N VAL A 120 6.85 8.89 21.56
CA VAL A 120 7.64 7.75 22.08
C VAL A 120 9.10 7.86 21.62
N SER A 121 9.33 8.38 20.42
CA SER A 121 10.67 8.61 19.90
C SER A 121 10.70 9.76 18.90
N GLU A 122 11.67 10.64 19.06
CA GLU A 122 11.99 11.71 18.10
C GLU A 122 13.36 11.45 17.44
N SER A 123 13.76 10.19 17.32
CA SER A 123 15.06 9.82 16.77
C SER A 123 15.11 10.10 15.26
N PRO A 124 16.11 10.88 14.78
CA PRO A 124 16.34 11.08 13.34
C PRO A 124 16.53 9.76 12.56
N VAL A 125 17.05 8.73 13.23
CA VAL A 125 17.23 7.39 12.62
C VAL A 125 15.90 6.78 12.22
N MET A 126 14.81 7.01 12.97
CA MET A 126 13.49 6.52 12.60
C MET A 126 12.93 7.21 11.36
N ALA A 127 13.14 8.52 11.22
CA ALA A 127 12.73 9.26 10.04
C ALA A 127 13.52 8.80 8.80
N GLN A 128 14.82 8.55 8.94
CA GLN A 128 15.66 8.01 7.85
C GLN A 128 15.27 6.57 7.50
N ALA A 129 15.01 5.71 8.49
CA ALA A 129 14.57 4.33 8.27
C ALA A 129 13.20 4.27 7.58
N PHE A 130 12.31 5.23 7.84
CA PHE A 130 11.04 5.37 7.13
C PHE A 130 11.26 5.42 5.60
N PHE A 131 12.12 6.33 5.12
CA PHE A 131 12.42 6.45 3.70
C PHE A 131 13.18 5.24 3.17
N GLY A 132 14.17 4.74 3.92
CA GLY A 132 14.97 3.58 3.53
C GLY A 132 14.15 2.30 3.32
N ILE A 133 13.05 2.11 4.04
CA ILE A 133 12.14 0.98 3.87
C ILE A 133 11.07 1.27 2.81
N ASN A 134 10.62 2.51 2.70
CA ASN A 134 9.54 2.88 1.79
C ASN A 134 9.91 2.65 0.32
N ILE A 135 11.13 2.99 -0.08
CA ILE A 135 11.63 2.84 -1.46
C ILE A 135 11.57 1.38 -1.92
N PRO A 136 12.25 0.41 -1.26
CA PRO A 136 12.18 -0.99 -1.68
C PRO A 136 10.76 -1.57 -1.56
N ALA A 137 9.96 -1.16 -0.58
CA ALA A 137 8.58 -1.60 -0.47
C ALA A 137 7.76 -1.16 -1.70
N THR A 138 7.91 0.08 -2.15
CA THR A 138 7.25 0.61 -3.35
C THR A 138 7.67 -0.15 -4.60
N ALA A 139 8.96 -0.40 -4.77
CA ALA A 139 9.48 -1.17 -5.90
C ALA A 139 8.92 -2.61 -5.91
N LEU A 140 8.91 -3.28 -4.77
CA LEU A 140 8.35 -4.64 -4.66
C LEU A 140 6.85 -4.67 -4.96
N PHE A 141 6.09 -3.65 -4.52
CA PHE A 141 4.67 -3.56 -4.86
C PHE A 141 4.45 -3.39 -6.36
N GLY A 142 5.26 -2.58 -7.02
CA GLY A 142 5.25 -2.42 -8.47
C GLY A 142 5.48 -3.75 -9.20
N VAL A 143 6.53 -4.49 -8.82
CA VAL A 143 6.81 -5.83 -9.38
C VAL A 143 5.64 -6.78 -9.16
N GLY A 144 5.13 -6.86 -7.93
CA GLY A 144 3.99 -7.70 -7.59
C GLY A 144 2.74 -7.34 -8.40
N GLY A 145 2.44 -6.05 -8.51
CA GLY A 145 1.32 -5.52 -9.27
C GLY A 145 1.42 -5.84 -10.76
N ILE A 146 2.59 -5.67 -11.37
CA ILE A 146 2.85 -6.03 -12.77
C ILE A 146 2.56 -7.53 -12.99
N LEU A 147 3.11 -8.41 -12.17
CA LEU A 147 2.94 -9.85 -12.31
C LEU A 147 1.47 -10.28 -12.15
N ILE A 148 0.76 -9.73 -11.17
CA ILE A 148 -0.67 -10.01 -10.95
C ILE A 148 -1.49 -9.52 -12.14
N ALA A 149 -1.26 -8.30 -12.61
CA ALA A 149 -2.02 -7.70 -13.69
C ALA A 149 -1.74 -8.38 -15.04
N LEU A 150 -0.50 -8.76 -15.34
CA LEU A 150 -0.16 -9.57 -16.51
C LEU A 150 -0.81 -10.95 -16.45
N GLY A 151 -0.81 -11.60 -15.28
CA GLY A 151 -1.55 -12.85 -15.11
C GLY A 151 -3.05 -12.69 -15.35
N ALA A 152 -3.63 -11.62 -14.84
CA ALA A 152 -5.05 -11.30 -15.03
C ALA A 152 -5.40 -11.01 -16.51
N SER A 153 -4.51 -10.38 -17.27
CA SER A 153 -4.75 -10.03 -18.68
C SER A 153 -4.88 -11.24 -19.61
N THR A 154 -4.40 -12.41 -19.18
CA THR A 154 -4.52 -13.66 -19.95
C THR A 154 -5.85 -14.40 -19.72
N ARG A 155 -6.74 -13.85 -18.88
CA ARG A 155 -8.05 -14.44 -18.56
C ARG A 155 -9.12 -13.87 -19.48
N GLU A 156 -9.85 -14.73 -20.16
CA GLU A 156 -10.96 -14.36 -21.06
C GLU A 156 -12.13 -13.71 -20.28
N GLU A 157 -12.30 -14.08 -19.00
CA GLU A 157 -13.36 -13.57 -18.12
C GLU A 157 -13.07 -12.16 -17.61
N LEU A 158 -11.82 -11.67 -17.74
CA LEU A 158 -11.37 -10.36 -17.27
C LEU A 158 -11.13 -9.43 -18.45
N ASN A 159 -11.42 -8.14 -18.26
CA ASN A 159 -11.12 -7.17 -19.29
C ASN A 159 -9.61 -6.98 -19.43
N SER A 160 -9.04 -7.51 -20.52
CA SER A 160 -7.60 -7.46 -20.78
C SER A 160 -7.06 -6.04 -20.85
N THR A 161 -7.83 -5.08 -21.38
CA THR A 161 -7.42 -3.67 -21.45
C THR A 161 -7.28 -3.06 -20.04
N LEU A 162 -8.22 -3.33 -19.13
CA LEU A 162 -8.12 -2.88 -17.74
C LEU A 162 -6.96 -3.54 -17.01
N SER A 163 -6.73 -4.83 -17.24
CA SER A 163 -5.61 -5.57 -16.63
C SER A 163 -4.25 -5.04 -17.11
N LEU A 164 -4.11 -4.75 -18.42
CA LEU A 164 -2.90 -4.13 -18.96
C LEU A 164 -2.73 -2.68 -18.48
N GLY A 165 -3.81 -1.92 -18.37
CA GLY A 165 -3.78 -0.58 -17.75
C GLY A 165 -3.29 -0.62 -16.30
N ALA A 166 -3.73 -1.61 -15.52
CA ALA A 166 -3.23 -1.83 -14.15
C ALA A 166 -1.73 -2.21 -14.12
N ALA A 167 -1.26 -3.03 -15.09
CA ALA A 167 0.15 -3.35 -15.23
C ALA A 167 1.00 -2.11 -15.54
N LEU A 168 0.52 -1.24 -16.44
CA LEU A 168 1.18 0.03 -16.76
C LEU A 168 1.23 0.95 -15.53
N ALA A 169 0.13 1.09 -14.80
CA ALA A 169 0.10 1.88 -13.57
C ALA A 169 1.09 1.35 -12.52
N ALA A 170 1.17 0.02 -12.34
CA ALA A 170 2.14 -0.61 -11.45
C ALA A 170 3.60 -0.36 -11.92
N THR A 171 3.84 -0.30 -13.24
CA THR A 171 5.16 0.01 -13.81
C THR A 171 5.55 1.46 -13.48
N VAL A 172 4.63 2.40 -13.56
CA VAL A 172 4.89 3.81 -13.17
C VAL A 172 5.30 3.87 -11.70
N VAL A 173 4.57 3.20 -10.81
CA VAL A 173 4.91 3.12 -9.37
C VAL A 173 6.29 2.51 -9.13
N PHE A 174 6.73 1.57 -9.98
CA PHE A 174 8.05 0.94 -9.88
C PHE A 174 9.20 1.89 -10.28
N ILE A 175 8.95 2.82 -11.19
CA ILE A 175 9.97 3.71 -11.78
C ILE A 175 10.10 5.03 -11.01
N THR A 176 9.03 5.49 -10.32
CA THR A 176 8.98 6.74 -9.54
C THR A 176 9.42 6.54 -8.09
#